data_3a39f7ddb91a52fb5abdf3903dfd5875
#
_entry.id   3a39f7ddb91a52fb5abdf3903dfd5875
#
_cell.length_a   1.000
_cell.length_b   1.000
_cell.length_c   1.000
_cell.angle_alpha   90.00
_cell.angle_beta   90.00
_cell.angle_gamma   90.00
#
_symmetry.space_group_name_H-M   'P 1'
#
loop_
_entity.id
_entity.type
_entity.pdbx_description
1 polymer ?
#
loop_
_entity_poly.entity_id
_entity_poly.type
_entity_poly.pdbx_seq_one_letter_code
_entity_poly.pdbx_strand_id
1 'polypeptide(L)'
;MHRFAAAQTDRLRARMHASEGLRHTPLRDRHVAAGARMVPFAGWEMPVQYQGVIPEHQAVRTHAGVFDVSHMGQLEVRGAGAIPFVQRMLSNDIDRIESGKAQYTLLLDEHGCPIDDLIAYRFADDHILLVVNASRVDADRDWLAAHLPADTELDDLSEGIAMLALQGPDALGLVDLPELPPFGFVDAEVCGVRAIVARTGYTGEPGVELMAAAEKVGPLWDAIVAAGATPAGLGARDTLRLEVCYPLYGNDLDDTHTALQAGLGWVCALDRKEFVGADALRAQKEAGGYDQLVALRVEGRGIPRQGMPLRPAGQVTSGTMSPSLGIGIGMGYVPADLATEGTEIEIDARGRPVAARVAAKPLYVKEKRE
;
A
#
# COMPACT_ATOMS: atom_id res chain seq x y z
N MET A 1 -32.74 -4.20 31.07
CA MET A 1 -32.62 -3.00 30.24
C MET A 1 -31.40 -2.11 30.62
N HIS A 2 -31.10 -1.89 31.92
CA HIS A 2 -29.99 -0.99 32.32
C HIS A 2 -28.54 -1.45 31.93
N ARG A 3 -28.28 -2.75 31.83
CA ARG A 3 -26.93 -3.25 31.45
C ARG A 3 -26.61 -3.11 29.95
N PHE A 4 -27.60 -3.07 29.08
CA PHE A 4 -27.40 -2.86 27.63
C PHE A 4 -27.10 -1.39 27.31
N ALA A 5 -27.75 -0.46 27.98
CA ALA A 5 -27.52 0.98 27.80
C ALA A 5 -26.11 1.40 28.27
N ALA A 6 -25.64 0.85 29.41
CA ALA A 6 -24.30 1.13 29.92
C ALA A 6 -23.20 0.64 28.98
N ALA A 7 -23.30 -0.58 28.45
CA ALA A 7 -22.33 -1.13 27.49
C ALA A 7 -22.29 -0.36 26.16
N GLN A 8 -23.41 0.23 25.74
CA GLN A 8 -23.47 1.06 24.53
C GLN A 8 -22.87 2.44 24.76
N THR A 9 -23.07 3.00 25.96
CA THR A 9 -22.47 4.27 26.38
C THR A 9 -20.95 4.13 26.55
N ASP A 10 -20.46 3.03 27.12
CA ASP A 10 -19.03 2.76 27.27
C ASP A 10 -18.35 2.51 25.91
N ARG A 11 -19.01 1.86 24.97
CA ARG A 11 -18.51 1.71 23.58
C ARG A 11 -18.51 3.05 22.83
N LEU A 12 -19.46 3.93 23.05
CA LEU A 12 -19.49 5.28 22.49
C LEU A 12 -18.39 6.15 23.12
N ARG A 13 -18.17 6.09 24.45
CA ARG A 13 -17.08 6.77 25.11
C ARG A 13 -15.71 6.25 24.69
N ALA A 14 -15.53 4.93 24.57
CA ALA A 14 -14.29 4.35 24.04
C ALA A 14 -14.03 4.77 22.58
N ARG A 15 -15.08 4.91 21.75
CA ARG A 15 -14.95 5.45 20.37
C ARG A 15 -14.63 6.95 20.37
N MET A 16 -15.18 7.74 21.27
CA MET A 16 -14.87 9.17 21.40
C MET A 16 -13.44 9.40 21.90
N HIS A 17 -12.95 8.59 22.85
CA HIS A 17 -11.55 8.66 23.30
C HIS A 17 -10.55 8.14 22.26
N ALA A 18 -10.96 7.22 21.37
CA ALA A 18 -10.12 6.75 20.27
C ALA A 18 -9.98 7.78 19.13
N SER A 19 -10.81 8.82 19.09
CA SER A 19 -10.72 9.92 18.10
C SER A 19 -9.99 11.16 18.66
N GLU A 20 -9.77 11.25 19.95
CA GLU A 20 -8.97 12.33 20.55
C GLU A 20 -7.49 12.11 20.21
N GLY A 21 -6.93 12.96 19.33
CA GLY A 21 -5.53 12.93 18.92
C GLY A 21 -5.24 12.30 17.56
N LEU A 22 -6.26 11.89 16.76
CA LEU A 22 -6.03 11.46 15.40
C LEU A 22 -5.67 12.65 14.49
N ARG A 23 -4.71 12.44 13.60
CA ARG A 23 -4.40 13.38 12.51
C ARG A 23 -5.53 13.40 11.49
N HIS A 24 -5.70 14.53 10.80
CA HIS A 24 -6.71 14.69 9.76
C HIS A 24 -6.05 15.04 8.43
N THR A 25 -6.55 14.46 7.34
CA THR A 25 -6.16 14.92 6.01
C THR A 25 -6.81 16.25 5.67
N PRO A 26 -6.28 17.04 4.73
CA PRO A 26 -6.91 18.28 4.28
C PRO A 26 -8.32 18.08 3.69
N LEU A 27 -8.71 16.84 3.39
CA LEU A 27 -10.00 16.50 2.79
C LEU A 27 -11.04 16.00 3.80
N ARG A 28 -10.69 15.91 5.09
CA ARG A 28 -11.57 15.36 6.14
C ARG A 28 -13.00 15.89 6.07
N ASP A 29 -13.17 17.21 6.00
CA ASP A 29 -14.51 17.81 6.01
C ASP A 29 -15.30 17.48 4.74
N ARG A 30 -14.61 17.29 3.59
CA ARG A 30 -15.23 16.80 2.35
C ARG A 30 -15.70 15.35 2.47
N HIS A 31 -14.92 14.51 3.13
CA HIS A 31 -15.32 13.13 3.39
C HIS A 31 -16.56 13.05 4.27
N VAL A 32 -16.57 13.84 5.37
CA VAL A 32 -17.72 13.92 6.27
C VAL A 32 -18.96 14.46 5.53
N ALA A 33 -18.81 15.53 4.74
CA ALA A 33 -19.90 16.11 3.95
C ALA A 33 -20.43 15.13 2.87
N ALA A 34 -19.57 14.27 2.32
CA ALA A 34 -19.94 13.21 1.38
C ALA A 34 -20.57 11.97 2.08
N GLY A 35 -20.76 12.00 3.40
CA GLY A 35 -21.33 10.90 4.18
C GLY A 35 -20.39 9.72 4.41
N ALA A 36 -19.08 9.92 4.31
CA ALA A 36 -18.11 8.86 4.55
C ALA A 36 -18.19 8.33 5.99
N ARG A 37 -18.04 7.02 6.15
CA ARG A 37 -17.78 6.41 7.44
C ARG A 37 -16.31 6.54 7.78
N MET A 38 -16.00 7.42 8.73
CA MET A 38 -14.64 7.68 9.17
C MET A 38 -14.19 6.64 10.24
N VAL A 39 -12.91 6.23 10.18
CA VAL A 39 -12.31 5.27 11.13
C VAL A 39 -10.87 5.67 11.45
N PRO A 40 -10.34 5.28 12.62
CA PRO A 40 -8.93 5.34 12.91
C PRO A 40 -8.14 4.39 11.98
N PHE A 41 -7.09 4.90 11.36
CA PHE A 41 -6.16 4.13 10.53
C PHE A 41 -4.77 4.76 10.59
N ALA A 42 -3.75 4.02 11.03
CA ALA A 42 -2.35 4.48 11.12
C ALA A 42 -2.18 5.87 11.78
N GLY A 43 -2.95 6.16 12.85
CA GLY A 43 -2.92 7.44 13.55
C GLY A 43 -3.73 8.57 12.90
N TRP A 44 -4.44 8.28 11.80
CA TRP A 44 -5.27 9.22 11.07
C TRP A 44 -6.76 8.88 11.16
N GLU A 45 -7.63 9.89 11.02
CA GLU A 45 -9.07 9.70 10.79
C GLU A 45 -9.33 9.61 9.28
N MET A 46 -9.64 8.40 8.77
CA MET A 46 -9.73 8.12 7.34
C MET A 46 -11.10 7.59 6.92
N PRO A 47 -11.56 7.86 5.68
CA PRO A 47 -12.78 7.29 5.15
C PRO A 47 -12.59 5.81 4.85
N VAL A 48 -13.33 4.92 5.52
CA VAL A 48 -13.31 3.49 5.20
C VAL A 48 -14.24 3.15 4.03
N GLN A 49 -15.33 3.89 3.87
CA GLN A 49 -16.27 3.80 2.76
C GLN A 49 -17.19 5.03 2.71
N TYR A 50 -17.80 5.28 1.54
CA TYR A 50 -18.87 6.25 1.29
C TYR A 50 -20.18 5.54 1.01
N GLN A 51 -20.31 4.90 -0.15
CA GLN A 51 -21.49 4.14 -0.56
C GLN A 51 -21.42 2.66 -0.14
N GLY A 52 -20.24 2.19 0.20
CA GLY A 52 -19.94 0.82 0.61
C GLY A 52 -18.78 0.21 -0.17
N VAL A 53 -18.11 -0.75 0.45
CA VAL A 53 -16.88 -1.37 -0.10
C VAL A 53 -17.11 -1.98 -1.48
N ILE A 54 -18.21 -2.72 -1.69
CA ILE A 54 -18.47 -3.42 -2.95
C ILE A 54 -18.73 -2.44 -4.11
N PRO A 55 -19.66 -1.47 -4.03
CA PRO A 55 -19.89 -0.53 -5.12
C PRO A 55 -18.69 0.33 -5.44
N GLU A 56 -17.92 0.76 -4.43
CA GLU A 56 -16.67 1.52 -4.62
C GLU A 56 -15.59 0.70 -5.32
N HIS A 57 -15.40 -0.55 -4.89
CA HIS A 57 -14.51 -1.50 -5.56
C HIS A 57 -14.91 -1.69 -7.03
N GLN A 58 -16.19 -1.93 -7.29
CA GLN A 58 -16.69 -2.13 -8.66
C GLN A 58 -16.51 -0.88 -9.52
N ALA A 59 -16.71 0.33 -8.96
CA ALA A 59 -16.47 1.57 -9.68
C ALA A 59 -15.00 1.68 -10.14
N VAL A 60 -14.04 1.30 -9.29
CA VAL A 60 -12.61 1.27 -9.66
C VAL A 60 -12.33 0.20 -10.72
N ARG A 61 -12.97 -0.98 -10.65
CA ARG A 61 -12.77 -2.04 -11.66
C ARG A 61 -13.39 -1.74 -13.00
N THR A 62 -14.49 -0.98 -13.06
CA THR A 62 -15.30 -0.81 -14.28
C THR A 62 -15.24 0.59 -14.88
N HIS A 63 -14.87 1.61 -14.10
CA HIS A 63 -14.84 3.00 -14.49
C HIS A 63 -13.63 3.75 -13.89
N ALA A 64 -13.83 4.56 -12.85
CA ALA A 64 -12.78 5.27 -12.13
C ALA A 64 -13.21 5.54 -10.68
N GLY A 65 -12.26 5.37 -9.76
CA GLY A 65 -12.39 5.79 -8.38
C GLY A 65 -11.26 6.73 -7.97
N VAL A 66 -11.53 7.59 -6.99
CA VAL A 66 -10.54 8.48 -6.38
C VAL A 66 -10.44 8.20 -4.88
N PHE A 67 -9.21 8.04 -4.41
CA PHE A 67 -8.86 7.79 -3.02
C PHE A 67 -8.10 8.99 -2.46
N ASP A 68 -8.44 9.40 -1.24
CA ASP A 68 -7.54 10.21 -0.43
C ASP A 68 -6.48 9.29 0.19
N VAL A 69 -5.23 9.51 -0.18
CA VAL A 69 -4.06 8.81 0.35
C VAL A 69 -3.06 9.80 0.97
N SER A 70 -3.54 10.97 1.40
CA SER A 70 -2.74 12.04 2.01
C SER A 70 -2.15 11.67 3.38
N HIS A 71 -2.52 10.52 3.93
CA HIS A 71 -1.90 9.97 5.13
C HIS A 71 -0.53 9.33 4.87
N MET A 72 -0.17 9.04 3.62
CA MET A 72 1.16 8.54 3.25
C MET A 72 2.23 9.59 3.58
N GLY A 73 3.44 9.13 3.97
CA GLY A 73 4.57 10.00 4.24
C GLY A 73 5.33 10.37 2.96
N GLN A 74 5.95 11.56 2.98
CA GLN A 74 6.84 12.02 1.92
C GLN A 74 8.16 12.48 2.54
N LEU A 75 9.22 11.67 2.36
CA LEU A 75 10.56 11.97 2.83
C LEU A 75 11.43 12.39 1.64
N GLU A 76 11.99 13.59 1.71
CA GLU A 76 12.84 14.13 0.65
C GLU A 76 14.30 13.96 0.99
N VAL A 77 15.09 13.40 0.08
CA VAL A 77 16.54 13.23 0.18
C VAL A 77 17.21 14.15 -0.83
N ARG A 78 18.04 15.08 -0.37
CA ARG A 78 18.74 16.06 -1.21
C ARG A 78 20.25 16.07 -0.97
N GLY A 79 20.99 16.54 -1.95
CA GLY A 79 22.43 16.77 -1.87
C GLY A 79 23.24 15.86 -2.76
N ALA A 80 24.55 16.14 -2.88
CA ALA A 80 25.45 15.39 -3.75
C ALA A 80 25.58 13.90 -3.39
N GLY A 81 25.32 13.56 -2.11
CA GLY A 81 25.29 12.18 -1.62
C GLY A 81 23.95 11.46 -1.77
N ALA A 82 22.92 12.07 -2.35
CA ALA A 82 21.56 11.50 -2.38
C ALA A 82 21.50 10.13 -3.08
N ILE A 83 22.01 9.99 -4.31
CA ILE A 83 22.02 8.70 -5.04
C ILE A 83 22.85 7.64 -4.30
N PRO A 84 24.13 7.87 -3.91
CA PRO A 84 24.88 6.88 -3.14
C PRO A 84 24.21 6.46 -1.83
N PHE A 85 23.59 7.40 -1.13
CA PHE A 85 22.85 7.13 0.10
C PHE A 85 21.64 6.24 -0.15
N VAL A 86 20.74 6.64 -1.05
CA VAL A 86 19.54 5.88 -1.40
C VAL A 86 19.91 4.50 -1.97
N GLN A 87 21.00 4.43 -2.77
CA GLN A 87 21.51 3.18 -3.31
C GLN A 87 21.96 2.21 -2.20
N ARG A 88 22.48 2.72 -1.08
CA ARG A 88 22.86 1.91 0.07
C ARG A 88 21.66 1.53 0.96
N MET A 89 20.71 2.44 1.13
CA MET A 89 19.60 2.25 2.08
C MET A 89 18.45 1.41 1.50
N LEU A 90 18.20 1.47 0.19
CA LEU A 90 17.09 0.79 -0.44
C LEU A 90 17.52 -0.50 -1.14
N SER A 91 16.67 -1.51 -1.15
CA SER A 91 16.97 -2.84 -1.70
C SER A 91 17.08 -2.87 -3.23
N ASN A 92 16.29 -2.03 -3.92
CA ASN A 92 16.29 -1.97 -5.39
C ASN A 92 17.36 -1.00 -5.91
N ASP A 93 17.77 -1.20 -7.14
CA ASP A 93 18.85 -0.46 -7.79
C ASP A 93 18.31 0.84 -8.42
N ILE A 94 18.52 1.99 -7.72
CA ILE A 94 18.04 3.30 -8.18
C ILE A 94 18.74 3.77 -9.47
N ASP A 95 19.92 3.26 -9.77
CA ASP A 95 20.65 3.60 -11.01
C ASP A 95 20.01 2.97 -12.27
N ARG A 96 19.03 2.06 -12.10
CA ARG A 96 18.25 1.49 -13.21
C ARG A 96 17.16 2.41 -13.74
N ILE A 97 16.86 3.48 -13.03
CA ILE A 97 15.83 4.45 -13.45
C ILE A 97 16.46 5.82 -13.69
N GLU A 98 15.93 6.53 -14.68
CA GLU A 98 16.32 7.90 -15.02
C GLU A 98 15.51 8.92 -14.22
N SER A 99 15.92 10.19 -14.22
CA SER A 99 15.12 11.30 -13.70
C SER A 99 13.73 11.33 -14.37
N GLY A 100 12.69 11.58 -13.57
CA GLY A 100 11.30 11.49 -14.00
C GLY A 100 10.70 10.08 -13.93
N LYS A 101 11.42 9.13 -13.29
CA LYS A 101 10.96 7.77 -13.05
C LYS A 101 10.87 7.45 -11.56
N ALA A 102 9.89 6.63 -11.22
CA ALA A 102 9.72 6.08 -9.88
C ALA A 102 10.05 4.58 -9.86
N GLN A 103 10.28 4.03 -8.68
CA GLN A 103 10.61 2.63 -8.48
C GLN A 103 10.06 2.12 -7.14
N TYR A 104 9.39 0.96 -7.16
CA TYR A 104 9.05 0.24 -5.94
C TYR A 104 10.29 -0.42 -5.35
N THR A 105 10.49 -0.28 -4.05
CA THR A 105 11.67 -0.75 -3.33
C THR A 105 11.34 -1.01 -1.86
N LEU A 106 12.28 -1.60 -1.13
CA LEU A 106 12.18 -1.84 0.30
C LEU A 106 13.26 -1.06 1.06
N LEU A 107 12.91 -0.57 2.22
CA LEU A 107 13.84 -0.17 3.27
C LEU A 107 13.97 -1.36 4.22
N LEU A 108 15.19 -1.87 4.40
CA LEU A 108 15.45 -3.10 5.15
C LEU A 108 16.32 -2.83 6.39
N ASP A 109 16.18 -3.71 7.37
CA ASP A 109 17.15 -3.84 8.46
C ASP A 109 18.35 -4.72 8.04
N GLU A 110 19.31 -4.91 8.94
CA GLU A 110 20.52 -5.72 8.69
C GLU A 110 20.21 -7.22 8.53
N HIS A 111 19.03 -7.67 8.96
CA HIS A 111 18.58 -9.06 8.81
C HIS A 111 17.82 -9.30 7.50
N GLY A 112 17.57 -8.25 6.72
CA GLY A 112 16.81 -8.30 5.47
C GLY A 112 15.29 -8.32 5.67
N CYS A 113 14.81 -7.94 6.85
CA CYS A 113 13.40 -7.75 7.14
C CYS A 113 12.97 -6.33 6.73
N PRO A 114 11.78 -6.14 6.12
CA PRO A 114 11.29 -4.83 5.74
C PRO A 114 11.03 -3.93 6.96
N ILE A 115 11.68 -2.78 7.00
CA ILE A 115 11.30 -1.65 7.84
C ILE A 115 10.07 -1.00 7.21
N ASP A 116 10.11 -0.85 5.86
CA ASP A 116 8.97 -0.42 5.05
C ASP A 116 9.10 -0.88 3.59
N ASP A 117 7.97 -0.83 2.86
CA ASP A 117 7.91 -0.89 1.40
C ASP A 117 7.43 0.47 0.86
N LEU A 118 8.13 1.00 -0.13
CA LEU A 118 7.97 2.39 -0.55
C LEU A 118 8.19 2.60 -2.05
N ILE A 119 7.79 3.78 -2.53
CA ILE A 119 8.08 4.23 -3.89
C ILE A 119 9.14 5.33 -3.82
N ALA A 120 10.28 5.13 -4.50
CA ALA A 120 11.31 6.13 -4.68
C ALA A 120 11.12 6.85 -6.02
N TYR A 121 11.08 8.18 -6.01
CA TYR A 121 10.92 9.07 -7.16
C TYR A 121 12.23 9.78 -7.42
N ARG A 122 12.91 9.49 -8.55
CA ARG A 122 14.16 10.15 -8.93
C ARG A 122 13.86 11.42 -9.73
N PHE A 123 13.91 12.58 -9.06
CA PHE A 123 13.79 13.90 -9.70
C PHE A 123 15.09 14.27 -10.41
N ALA A 124 16.23 14.10 -9.73
CA ALA A 124 17.57 14.34 -10.21
C ALA A 124 18.57 13.48 -9.42
N ASP A 125 19.86 13.56 -9.75
CA ASP A 125 20.90 12.80 -9.04
C ASP A 125 21.10 13.28 -7.59
N ASP A 126 20.73 14.52 -7.32
CA ASP A 126 20.78 15.19 -6.02
C ASP A 126 19.40 15.37 -5.36
N HIS A 127 18.33 14.74 -5.92
CA HIS A 127 16.97 14.92 -5.43
C HIS A 127 16.12 13.68 -5.64
N ILE A 128 15.82 12.98 -4.54
CA ILE A 128 14.96 11.80 -4.47
C ILE A 128 13.82 12.07 -3.48
N LEU A 129 12.59 11.72 -3.84
CA LEU A 129 11.45 11.71 -2.93
C LEU A 129 11.05 10.27 -2.64
N LEU A 130 10.86 9.93 -1.37
CA LEU A 130 10.40 8.64 -0.90
C LEU A 130 8.96 8.77 -0.40
N VAL A 131 8.03 8.04 -1.03
CA VAL A 131 6.64 7.94 -0.55
C VAL A 131 6.51 6.67 0.27
N VAL A 132 6.29 6.82 1.57
CA VAL A 132 6.38 5.77 2.60
C VAL A 132 5.00 5.50 3.25
N ASN A 133 4.84 4.34 3.89
CA ASN A 133 3.60 4.00 4.56
C ASN A 133 3.32 4.90 5.77
N ALA A 134 2.06 5.28 5.95
CA ALA A 134 1.63 6.20 7.01
C ALA A 134 2.04 5.76 8.42
N SER A 135 2.04 4.46 8.70
CA SER A 135 2.44 3.90 10.00
C SER A 135 3.96 3.83 10.19
N ARG A 136 4.74 4.10 9.15
CA ARG A 136 6.20 3.91 9.15
C ARG A 136 7.00 5.22 9.07
N VAL A 137 6.35 6.35 8.79
CA VAL A 137 7.00 7.66 8.59
C VAL A 137 8.10 7.94 9.61
N ASP A 138 7.79 7.82 10.90
CA ASP A 138 8.77 8.10 11.97
C ASP A 138 9.90 7.07 11.98
N ALA A 139 9.59 5.78 11.80
CA ALA A 139 10.60 4.71 11.80
C ALA A 139 11.54 4.83 10.59
N ASP A 140 11.00 5.13 9.42
CA ASP A 140 11.77 5.30 8.18
C ASP A 140 12.66 6.53 8.26
N ARG A 141 12.09 7.67 8.70
CA ARG A 141 12.86 8.90 8.92
C ARG A 141 14.01 8.68 9.90
N ASP A 142 13.72 8.07 11.06
CA ASP A 142 14.73 7.86 12.11
C ASP A 142 15.82 6.88 11.65
N TRP A 143 15.46 5.82 10.91
CA TRP A 143 16.40 4.88 10.33
C TRP A 143 17.28 5.54 9.27
N LEU A 144 16.69 6.29 8.34
CA LEU A 144 17.43 7.03 7.32
C LEU A 144 18.34 8.08 7.94
N ALA A 145 17.86 8.85 8.93
CA ALA A 145 18.63 9.88 9.62
C ALA A 145 19.85 9.30 10.36
N ALA A 146 19.73 8.10 10.94
CA ALA A 146 20.85 7.44 11.61
C ALA A 146 22.01 7.06 10.67
N HIS A 147 21.74 6.97 9.36
CA HIS A 147 22.70 6.57 8.33
C HIS A 147 23.05 7.71 7.38
N LEU A 148 22.56 8.94 7.63
CA LEU A 148 22.66 10.07 6.72
C LEU A 148 24.10 10.58 6.61
N PRO A 149 24.70 10.67 5.40
CA PRO A 149 26.04 11.24 5.21
C PRO A 149 26.01 12.77 5.29
N ALA A 150 27.16 13.37 5.53
CA ALA A 150 27.28 14.82 5.79
C ALA A 150 26.94 15.72 4.56
N ASP A 151 26.95 15.17 3.36
CA ASP A 151 26.65 15.86 2.09
C ASP A 151 25.21 15.58 1.59
N THR A 152 24.36 15.08 2.48
CA THR A 152 22.98 14.73 2.19
C THR A 152 22.05 15.32 3.25
N GLU A 153 20.89 15.79 2.83
CA GLU A 153 19.82 16.32 3.67
C GLU A 153 18.61 15.40 3.59
N LEU A 154 17.87 15.27 4.68
CA LEU A 154 16.64 14.48 4.79
C LEU A 154 15.56 15.35 5.41
N ASP A 155 14.50 15.64 4.66
CA ASP A 155 13.37 16.45 5.09
C ASP A 155 12.06 15.65 5.07
N ASP A 156 11.23 15.83 6.09
CA ASP A 156 9.86 15.29 6.13
C ASP A 156 8.89 16.35 5.60
N LEU A 157 8.35 16.12 4.40
CA LEU A 157 7.40 17.00 3.71
C LEU A 157 5.94 16.58 3.90
N SER A 158 5.67 15.55 4.71
CA SER A 158 4.36 14.90 4.80
C SER A 158 3.21 15.83 5.21
N GLU A 159 3.47 16.88 6.00
CA GLU A 159 2.43 17.84 6.37
C GLU A 159 2.09 18.84 5.26
N GLY A 160 3.04 19.11 4.37
CA GLY A 160 2.90 20.08 3.28
C GLY A 160 2.30 19.50 2.00
N ILE A 161 2.26 18.17 1.86
CA ILE A 161 1.85 17.47 0.64
C ILE A 161 0.61 16.62 0.94
N ALA A 162 -0.41 16.75 0.10
CA ALA A 162 -1.54 15.83 0.06
C ALA A 162 -1.49 14.98 -1.20
N MET A 163 -2.03 13.78 -1.14
CA MET A 163 -1.93 12.81 -2.22
C MET A 163 -3.28 12.19 -2.54
N LEU A 164 -3.62 12.14 -3.84
CA LEU A 164 -4.81 11.46 -4.36
C LEU A 164 -4.39 10.31 -5.26
N ALA A 165 -5.14 9.20 -5.23
CA ALA A 165 -5.00 8.13 -6.22
C ALA A 165 -6.27 8.07 -7.08
N LEU A 166 -6.16 8.40 -8.37
CA LEU A 166 -7.21 8.29 -9.38
C LEU A 166 -6.96 7.01 -10.18
N GLN A 167 -7.82 6.00 -10.01
CA GLN A 167 -7.57 4.64 -10.47
C GLN A 167 -8.80 4.06 -11.17
N GLY A 168 -8.59 3.28 -12.22
CA GLY A 168 -9.63 2.57 -12.96
C GLY A 168 -9.38 2.60 -14.45
N PRO A 169 -10.13 1.79 -15.25
CA PRO A 169 -9.94 1.72 -16.69
C PRO A 169 -10.11 3.05 -17.43
N ASP A 170 -10.96 3.94 -16.91
CA ASP A 170 -11.25 5.23 -17.53
C ASP A 170 -10.48 6.38 -16.85
N ALA A 171 -9.71 6.10 -15.79
CA ALA A 171 -9.05 7.11 -14.96
C ALA A 171 -8.14 8.07 -15.75
N LEU A 172 -7.41 7.54 -16.74
CA LEU A 172 -6.45 8.33 -17.53
C LEU A 172 -7.11 9.30 -18.53
N GLY A 173 -8.37 9.07 -18.87
CA GLY A 173 -9.14 9.95 -19.76
C GLY A 173 -10.18 10.81 -19.04
N LEU A 174 -10.27 10.71 -17.71
CA LEU A 174 -11.32 11.37 -16.95
C LEU A 174 -11.09 12.87 -16.81
N VAL A 175 -9.84 13.27 -16.63
CA VAL A 175 -9.37 14.67 -16.59
C VAL A 175 -8.15 14.79 -17.49
N ASP A 176 -7.76 16.03 -17.82
CA ASP A 176 -6.57 16.27 -18.64
C ASP A 176 -5.30 15.89 -17.84
N LEU A 177 -4.64 14.80 -18.26
CA LEU A 177 -3.44 14.26 -17.65
C LEU A 177 -2.31 14.13 -18.68
N PRO A 178 -1.05 14.34 -18.27
CA PRO A 178 0.08 14.09 -19.16
C PRO A 178 0.18 12.58 -19.49
N GLU A 179 0.55 12.29 -20.73
CA GLU A 179 0.89 10.91 -21.10
C GLU A 179 2.19 10.50 -20.43
N LEU A 180 2.14 9.44 -19.63
CA LEU A 180 3.28 8.92 -18.89
C LEU A 180 3.38 7.39 -19.07
N PRO A 181 4.60 6.85 -19.23
CA PRO A 181 4.79 5.43 -19.14
C PRO A 181 4.62 4.95 -17.68
N PRO A 182 4.38 3.66 -17.44
CA PRO A 182 4.34 3.10 -16.09
C PRO A 182 5.55 3.55 -15.27
N PHE A 183 5.32 3.94 -14.01
CA PHE A 183 6.30 4.53 -13.10
C PHE A 183 6.95 5.82 -13.60
N GLY A 184 6.48 6.45 -14.68
CA GLY A 184 6.86 7.81 -15.05
C GLY A 184 6.13 8.84 -14.18
N PHE A 185 6.78 9.98 -13.93
CA PHE A 185 6.16 11.11 -13.26
C PHE A 185 6.63 12.45 -13.84
N VAL A 186 5.82 13.48 -13.65
CA VAL A 186 6.11 14.84 -14.09
C VAL A 186 5.36 15.84 -13.19
N ASP A 187 5.92 17.04 -13.08
CA ASP A 187 5.21 18.19 -12.52
C ASP A 187 4.31 18.80 -13.60
N ALA A 188 2.99 18.83 -13.37
CA ALA A 188 2.00 19.30 -14.33
C ALA A 188 0.84 20.02 -13.62
N GLU A 189 0.03 20.74 -14.39
CA GLU A 189 -1.24 21.30 -13.93
C GLU A 189 -2.38 20.32 -14.24
N VAL A 190 -3.16 19.95 -13.21
CA VAL A 190 -4.33 19.08 -13.32
C VAL A 190 -5.52 19.81 -12.72
N CYS A 191 -6.57 20.04 -13.49
CA CYS A 191 -7.77 20.79 -13.06
C CYS A 191 -7.45 22.17 -12.43
N GLY A 192 -6.44 22.87 -12.93
CA GLY A 192 -6.01 24.18 -12.41
C GLY A 192 -5.15 24.12 -11.14
N VAL A 193 -4.70 22.93 -10.74
CA VAL A 193 -3.84 22.71 -9.57
C VAL A 193 -2.51 22.11 -10.01
N ARG A 194 -1.40 22.72 -9.60
CA ARG A 194 -0.06 22.15 -9.83
C ARG A 194 0.14 20.93 -8.96
N ALA A 195 0.52 19.81 -9.57
CA ALA A 195 0.75 18.53 -8.91
C ALA A 195 1.88 17.74 -9.57
N ILE A 196 2.54 16.91 -8.81
CA ILE A 196 3.35 15.82 -9.35
C ILE A 196 2.35 14.72 -9.76
N VAL A 197 2.29 14.43 -11.04
CA VAL A 197 1.47 13.37 -11.63
C VAL A 197 2.35 12.15 -11.83
N ALA A 198 2.05 11.06 -11.16
CA ALA A 198 2.81 9.81 -11.25
C ALA A 198 1.95 8.67 -11.78
N ARG A 199 2.49 7.90 -12.73
CA ARG A 199 1.82 6.71 -13.28
C ARG A 199 2.03 5.49 -12.38
N THR A 200 1.57 5.61 -11.14
CA THR A 200 1.63 4.63 -10.05
C THR A 200 0.22 4.32 -9.53
N GLY A 201 0.12 3.37 -8.62
CA GLY A 201 -1.15 2.99 -7.99
C GLY A 201 -1.07 1.65 -7.25
N TYR A 202 -2.13 1.33 -6.51
CA TYR A 202 -2.20 0.19 -5.59
C TYR A 202 -3.43 -0.69 -5.82
N THR A 203 -4.01 -0.65 -7.03
CA THR A 203 -5.30 -1.29 -7.33
C THR A 203 -5.21 -2.40 -8.39
N GLY A 204 -4.11 -2.44 -9.14
CA GLY A 204 -3.98 -3.29 -10.33
C GLY A 204 -4.70 -2.74 -11.56
N GLU A 205 -5.39 -1.59 -11.45
CA GLU A 205 -5.97 -0.88 -12.57
C GLU A 205 -5.05 0.25 -13.06
N PRO A 206 -5.22 0.70 -14.32
CA PRO A 206 -4.57 1.91 -14.80
C PRO A 206 -4.94 3.11 -13.92
N GLY A 207 -4.03 4.08 -13.80
CA GLY A 207 -4.32 5.29 -13.06
C GLY A 207 -3.08 6.12 -12.80
N VAL A 208 -3.26 7.14 -11.99
CA VAL A 208 -2.22 8.04 -11.51
C VAL A 208 -2.35 8.29 -10.02
N GLU A 209 -1.24 8.66 -9.42
CA GLU A 209 -1.20 9.29 -8.11
C GLU A 209 -0.79 10.74 -8.27
N LEU A 210 -1.48 11.64 -7.57
CA LEU A 210 -1.36 13.09 -7.69
C LEU A 210 -0.90 13.65 -6.35
N MET A 211 0.30 14.20 -6.28
CA MET A 211 0.84 14.87 -5.10
C MET A 211 0.76 16.38 -5.29
N ALA A 212 -0.02 17.07 -4.47
CA ALA A 212 -0.20 18.51 -4.52
C ALA A 212 0.03 19.15 -3.16
N ALA A 213 0.23 20.48 -3.13
CA ALA A 213 0.26 21.21 -1.87
C ALA A 213 -1.02 20.95 -1.06
N ALA A 214 -0.89 20.69 0.23
CA ALA A 214 -2.00 20.27 1.09
C ALA A 214 -3.20 21.23 1.03
N GLU A 215 -2.94 22.54 0.99
CA GLU A 215 -3.98 23.58 0.90
C GLU A 215 -4.65 23.67 -0.49
N LYS A 216 -4.11 22.99 -1.52
CA LYS A 216 -4.63 22.98 -2.90
C LYS A 216 -5.36 21.71 -3.26
N VAL A 217 -5.28 20.64 -2.47
CA VAL A 217 -5.85 19.33 -2.80
C VAL A 217 -7.39 19.35 -2.85
N GLY A 218 -8.04 20.23 -2.05
CA GLY A 218 -9.50 20.32 -2.02
C GLY A 218 -10.14 20.61 -3.37
N PRO A 219 -9.77 21.71 -4.07
CA PRO A 219 -10.26 21.96 -5.43
C PRO A 219 -9.95 20.84 -6.42
N LEU A 220 -8.79 20.20 -6.32
CA LEU A 220 -8.41 19.06 -7.17
C LEU A 220 -9.33 17.86 -6.95
N TRP A 221 -9.60 17.51 -5.70
CA TRP A 221 -10.57 16.48 -5.33
C TRP A 221 -11.96 16.76 -5.90
N ASP A 222 -12.47 17.99 -5.67
CA ASP A 222 -13.80 18.39 -6.10
C ASP A 222 -13.93 18.30 -7.63
N ALA A 223 -12.91 18.74 -8.38
CA ALA A 223 -12.88 18.66 -9.85
C ALA A 223 -12.86 17.21 -10.37
N ILE A 224 -12.06 16.33 -9.76
CA ILE A 224 -11.98 14.91 -10.14
C ILE A 224 -13.31 14.19 -9.87
N VAL A 225 -13.95 14.46 -8.72
CA VAL A 225 -15.27 13.90 -8.39
C VAL A 225 -16.34 14.45 -9.35
N ALA A 226 -16.32 15.75 -9.66
CA ALA A 226 -17.24 16.37 -10.62
C ALA A 226 -17.08 15.81 -12.05
N ALA A 227 -15.86 15.38 -12.43
CA ALA A 227 -15.58 14.70 -13.69
C ALA A 227 -16.12 13.26 -13.74
N GLY A 228 -16.58 12.70 -12.62
CA GLY A 228 -17.24 11.40 -12.57
C GLY A 228 -16.47 10.30 -11.79
N ALA A 229 -15.32 10.61 -11.19
CA ALA A 229 -14.65 9.64 -10.33
C ALA A 229 -15.49 9.35 -9.07
N THR A 230 -15.65 8.09 -8.74
CA THR A 230 -16.33 7.66 -7.52
C THR A 230 -15.40 7.81 -6.31
N PRO A 231 -15.75 8.58 -5.26
CA PRO A 231 -15.01 8.54 -4.00
C PRO A 231 -14.95 7.12 -3.44
N ALA A 232 -13.76 6.65 -3.15
CA ALA A 232 -13.53 5.30 -2.66
C ALA A 232 -12.67 5.32 -1.38
N GLY A 233 -13.08 4.51 -0.40
CA GLY A 233 -12.43 4.47 0.91
C GLY A 233 -11.45 3.30 1.07
N LEU A 234 -10.84 3.23 2.27
CA LEU A 234 -9.84 2.20 2.61
C LEU A 234 -10.35 0.78 2.44
N GLY A 235 -11.68 0.54 2.62
CA GLY A 235 -12.26 -0.78 2.44
C GLY A 235 -12.18 -1.26 0.99
N ALA A 236 -12.46 -0.39 0.01
CA ALA A 236 -12.29 -0.70 -1.40
C ALA A 236 -10.79 -0.83 -1.76
N ARG A 237 -9.93 0.07 -1.24
CA ARG A 237 -8.48 -0.01 -1.42
C ARG A 237 -7.94 -1.36 -0.99
N ASP A 238 -8.34 -1.89 0.17
CA ASP A 238 -7.88 -3.18 0.68
C ASP A 238 -8.37 -4.37 -0.17
N THR A 239 -9.62 -4.37 -0.60
CA THR A 239 -10.11 -5.45 -1.48
C THR A 239 -9.44 -5.44 -2.85
N LEU A 240 -9.19 -4.26 -3.43
CA LEU A 240 -8.54 -4.09 -4.72
C LEU A 240 -7.08 -4.57 -4.69
N ARG A 241 -6.29 -4.10 -3.70
CA ARG A 241 -4.87 -4.48 -3.59
C ARG A 241 -4.71 -5.98 -3.35
N LEU A 242 -5.59 -6.59 -2.50
CA LEU A 242 -5.50 -8.02 -2.17
C LEU A 242 -5.84 -8.91 -3.37
N GLU A 243 -6.76 -8.50 -4.24
CA GLU A 243 -7.06 -9.21 -5.49
C GLU A 243 -5.84 -9.32 -6.41
N VAL A 244 -4.95 -8.32 -6.38
CA VAL A 244 -3.69 -8.34 -7.14
C VAL A 244 -2.48 -8.75 -6.30
N CYS A 245 -2.70 -9.15 -5.05
CA CYS A 245 -1.68 -9.61 -4.11
C CYS A 245 -0.58 -8.57 -3.81
N TYR A 246 -0.91 -7.28 -3.82
CA TYR A 246 -0.01 -6.26 -3.33
C TYR A 246 0.05 -6.33 -1.79
N PRO A 247 1.23 -6.42 -1.20
CA PRO A 247 1.37 -6.54 0.24
C PRO A 247 0.95 -5.25 0.96
N LEU A 248 0.53 -5.38 2.21
CA LEU A 248 0.27 -4.27 3.12
C LEU A 248 1.21 -4.39 4.31
N TYR A 249 2.00 -3.32 4.58
CA TYR A 249 2.84 -3.28 5.77
C TYR A 249 2.02 -3.32 7.06
N GLY A 250 2.49 -4.11 8.03
CA GLY A 250 1.76 -4.40 9.27
C GLY A 250 0.78 -5.58 9.17
N ASN A 251 0.57 -6.10 7.94
CA ASN A 251 -0.20 -7.31 7.69
C ASN A 251 0.67 -8.38 7.02
N ASP A 252 1.10 -8.11 5.79
CA ASP A 252 1.83 -9.04 4.91
C ASP A 252 3.34 -8.83 4.97
N LEU A 253 3.77 -7.65 5.36
CA LEU A 253 5.16 -7.28 5.65
C LEU A 253 5.27 -6.85 7.10
N ASP A 254 6.34 -7.25 7.74
CA ASP A 254 6.67 -6.94 9.13
C ASP A 254 8.20 -7.02 9.35
N ASP A 255 8.63 -6.80 10.58
CA ASP A 255 10.02 -6.85 11.01
C ASP A 255 10.53 -8.27 11.38
N THR A 256 9.73 -9.32 11.11
CA THR A 256 10.07 -10.73 11.43
C THR A 256 10.23 -11.61 10.20
N HIS A 257 9.67 -11.21 9.05
CA HIS A 257 9.78 -11.92 7.80
C HIS A 257 10.67 -11.15 6.83
N THR A 258 11.61 -11.82 6.23
CA THR A 258 12.53 -11.19 5.26
C THR A 258 11.84 -10.87 3.94
N ALA A 259 12.47 -10.00 3.14
CA ALA A 259 12.02 -9.69 1.78
C ALA A 259 11.87 -10.93 0.89
N LEU A 260 12.71 -11.97 1.08
CA LEU A 260 12.60 -13.23 0.33
C LEU A 260 11.38 -14.03 0.75
N GLN A 261 11.10 -14.13 2.05
CA GLN A 261 9.91 -14.79 2.56
C GLN A 261 8.63 -14.12 2.06
N ALA A 262 8.63 -12.78 1.98
CA ALA A 262 7.52 -12.01 1.43
C ALA A 262 7.34 -12.15 -0.10
N GLY A 263 8.26 -12.85 -0.79
CA GLY A 263 8.23 -13.00 -2.25
C GLY A 263 8.69 -11.75 -3.00
N LEU A 264 9.39 -10.83 -2.33
CA LEU A 264 9.86 -9.55 -2.86
C LEU A 264 11.34 -9.58 -3.29
N GLY A 265 11.94 -10.75 -3.44
CA GLY A 265 13.33 -10.88 -3.89
C GLY A 265 13.61 -10.22 -5.25
N TRP A 266 12.60 -9.99 -6.08
CA TRP A 266 12.72 -9.34 -7.38
C TRP A 266 13.02 -7.84 -7.30
N VAL A 267 12.73 -7.19 -6.16
CA VAL A 267 13.12 -5.80 -5.86
C VAL A 267 14.38 -5.70 -4.99
N CYS A 268 15.04 -6.82 -4.74
CA CYS A 268 16.31 -6.87 -4.03
C CYS A 268 17.44 -7.09 -5.05
N ALA A 269 18.24 -6.07 -5.31
CA ALA A 269 19.30 -6.11 -6.32
C ALA A 269 20.54 -6.90 -5.83
N LEU A 270 20.34 -8.12 -5.33
CA LEU A 270 21.36 -8.94 -4.64
C LEU A 270 22.62 -9.22 -5.45
N ASP A 271 22.48 -9.32 -6.78
CA ASP A 271 23.59 -9.64 -7.68
C ASP A 271 24.28 -8.38 -8.26
N ARG A 272 23.83 -7.18 -7.89
CA ARG A 272 24.26 -5.93 -8.53
C ARG A 272 24.90 -4.93 -7.60
N LYS A 273 24.46 -4.86 -6.34
CA LYS A 273 24.91 -3.83 -5.41
C LYS A 273 24.91 -4.30 -3.96
N GLU A 274 25.60 -3.52 -3.13
CA GLU A 274 25.53 -3.64 -1.67
C GLU A 274 24.47 -2.68 -1.14
N PHE A 275 23.65 -3.19 -0.21
CA PHE A 275 22.64 -2.42 0.52
C PHE A 275 22.43 -3.05 1.91
N VAL A 276 21.81 -2.31 2.82
CA VAL A 276 21.52 -2.82 4.17
C VAL A 276 20.65 -4.08 4.08
N GLY A 277 21.09 -5.17 4.72
CA GLY A 277 20.40 -6.47 4.71
C GLY A 277 20.77 -7.40 3.54
N ALA A 278 21.59 -6.95 2.56
CA ALA A 278 21.90 -7.76 1.38
C ALA A 278 22.61 -9.08 1.71
N ASP A 279 23.55 -9.08 2.65
CA ASP A 279 24.31 -10.29 3.04
C ASP A 279 23.41 -11.32 3.71
N ALA A 280 22.50 -10.89 4.59
CA ALA A 280 21.53 -11.77 5.21
C ALA A 280 20.61 -12.42 4.18
N LEU A 281 20.13 -11.64 3.20
CA LEU A 281 19.28 -12.16 2.11
C LEU A 281 20.04 -13.11 1.18
N ARG A 282 21.31 -12.84 0.87
CA ARG A 282 22.16 -13.75 0.07
C ARG A 282 22.34 -15.10 0.79
N ALA A 283 22.69 -15.06 2.08
CA ALA A 283 22.84 -16.25 2.89
C ALA A 283 21.54 -17.05 2.99
N GLN A 284 20.40 -16.38 3.19
CA GLN A 284 19.09 -17.02 3.22
C GLN A 284 18.72 -17.65 1.86
N LYS A 285 18.99 -16.95 0.75
CA LYS A 285 18.75 -17.45 -0.61
C LYS A 285 19.56 -18.73 -0.89
N GLU A 286 20.81 -18.77 -0.44
CA GLU A 286 21.68 -19.96 -0.57
C GLU A 286 21.20 -21.11 0.29
N ALA A 287 20.79 -20.86 1.53
CA ALA A 287 20.28 -21.89 2.45
C ALA A 287 18.92 -22.47 1.97
N GLY A 288 18.06 -21.67 1.38
CA GLY A 288 16.71 -22.08 0.93
C GLY A 288 15.81 -22.53 2.09
N GLY A 289 14.66 -23.11 1.75
CA GLY A 289 13.77 -23.78 2.72
C GLY A 289 13.03 -22.87 3.70
N TYR A 290 12.99 -21.55 3.43
CA TYR A 290 12.30 -20.58 4.27
C TYR A 290 10.79 -20.49 3.95
N ASP A 291 10.01 -20.08 4.94
CA ASP A 291 8.57 -19.81 4.80
C ASP A 291 8.30 -18.80 3.67
N GLN A 292 7.14 -18.92 3.04
CA GLN A 292 6.78 -18.07 1.91
C GLN A 292 5.39 -17.47 2.07
N LEU A 293 5.26 -16.20 1.72
CA LEU A 293 3.98 -15.52 1.59
C LEU A 293 3.27 -16.00 0.32
N VAL A 294 2.19 -16.75 0.48
CA VAL A 294 1.39 -17.29 -0.62
C VAL A 294 0.05 -16.58 -0.75
N ALA A 295 -0.55 -16.64 -1.94
CA ALA A 295 -1.94 -16.25 -2.16
C ALA A 295 -2.86 -17.45 -1.92
N LEU A 296 -4.04 -17.21 -1.33
CA LEU A 296 -5.02 -18.22 -0.94
C LEU A 296 -6.37 -17.95 -1.60
N ARG A 297 -6.96 -18.97 -2.22
CA ARG A 297 -8.35 -18.98 -2.70
C ARG A 297 -9.17 -19.93 -1.82
N VAL A 298 -10.28 -19.43 -1.27
CA VAL A 298 -11.22 -20.25 -0.50
C VAL A 298 -12.06 -21.09 -1.44
N GLU A 299 -12.18 -22.37 -1.11
CA GLU A 299 -13.07 -23.31 -1.78
C GLU A 299 -14.39 -23.42 -0.99
N GLY A 300 -15.46 -22.85 -1.52
CA GLY A 300 -16.75 -22.83 -0.86
C GLY A 300 -17.03 -21.57 -0.05
N ARG A 301 -17.60 -21.72 1.15
CA ARG A 301 -18.03 -20.60 2.00
C ARG A 301 -17.02 -20.32 3.09
N GLY A 302 -16.54 -19.09 3.16
CA GLY A 302 -15.64 -18.63 4.22
C GLY A 302 -14.91 -17.36 3.79
N ILE A 303 -14.48 -16.57 4.75
CA ILE A 303 -13.72 -15.36 4.51
C ILE A 303 -12.50 -15.41 5.42
N PRO A 304 -11.27 -15.52 4.86
CA PRO A 304 -10.04 -15.42 5.64
C PRO A 304 -9.96 -14.08 6.37
N ARG A 305 -9.33 -14.11 7.54
CA ARG A 305 -9.03 -12.89 8.29
C ARG A 305 -7.62 -12.99 8.86
N GLN A 306 -6.98 -11.85 8.99
CA GLN A 306 -5.65 -11.74 9.62
C GLN A 306 -5.62 -12.51 10.95
N GLY A 307 -4.54 -13.25 11.17
CA GLY A 307 -4.31 -14.03 12.38
C GLY A 307 -5.00 -15.39 12.42
N MET A 308 -5.82 -15.76 11.43
CA MET A 308 -6.38 -17.11 11.35
C MET A 308 -5.26 -18.12 11.07
N PRO A 309 -5.17 -19.23 11.87
CA PRO A 309 -4.19 -20.28 11.61
C PRO A 309 -4.43 -20.99 10.28
N LEU A 310 -3.36 -21.36 9.61
CA LEU A 310 -3.36 -22.27 8.47
C LEU A 310 -2.92 -23.66 8.93
N ARG A 311 -3.51 -24.70 8.38
CA ARG A 311 -3.16 -26.07 8.68
C ARG A 311 -2.62 -26.76 7.42
N PRO A 312 -1.55 -27.56 7.53
CA PRO A 312 -0.93 -28.03 8.79
C PRO A 312 -0.08 -26.99 9.52
N ALA A 313 0.37 -25.90 8.86
CA ALA A 313 1.20 -24.85 9.47
C ALA A 313 1.01 -23.51 8.74
N GLY A 314 1.23 -22.39 9.44
CA GLY A 314 1.19 -21.05 8.89
C GLY A 314 0.09 -20.16 9.46
N GLN A 315 -0.03 -18.95 8.92
CA GLN A 315 -1.01 -17.97 9.38
C GLN A 315 -1.45 -17.05 8.23
N VAL A 316 -2.73 -16.69 8.22
CA VAL A 316 -3.30 -15.67 7.31
C VAL A 316 -2.80 -14.29 7.74
N THR A 317 -2.22 -13.56 6.82
CA THR A 317 -1.77 -12.16 7.02
C THR A 317 -2.81 -11.16 6.55
N SER A 318 -3.44 -11.41 5.40
CA SER A 318 -4.52 -10.60 4.86
C SER A 318 -5.65 -11.48 4.33
N GLY A 319 -6.89 -11.03 4.45
CA GLY A 319 -8.02 -11.80 3.94
C GLY A 319 -9.32 -11.01 3.85
N THR A 320 -10.04 -11.23 2.76
CA THR A 320 -11.31 -10.56 2.48
C THR A 320 -12.24 -11.41 1.61
N MET A 321 -13.46 -10.94 1.42
CA MET A 321 -14.32 -11.37 0.33
C MET A 321 -13.94 -10.55 -0.90
N SER A 322 -13.53 -11.20 -1.99
CA SER A 322 -13.26 -10.53 -3.26
C SER A 322 -14.57 -10.13 -3.94
N PRO A 323 -14.83 -8.83 -4.17
CA PRO A 323 -16.01 -8.42 -4.91
C PRO A 323 -15.98 -8.84 -6.39
N SER A 324 -14.79 -8.95 -7.00
CA SER A 324 -14.63 -9.37 -8.40
C SER A 324 -14.83 -10.87 -8.58
N LEU A 325 -14.36 -11.70 -7.65
CA LEU A 325 -14.38 -13.15 -7.77
C LEU A 325 -15.57 -13.82 -7.06
N GLY A 326 -16.24 -13.11 -6.12
CA GLY A 326 -17.35 -13.64 -5.33
C GLY A 326 -16.95 -14.73 -4.33
N ILE A 327 -15.67 -14.86 -3.99
CA ILE A 327 -15.12 -15.85 -3.06
C ILE A 327 -14.24 -15.20 -2.00
N GLY A 328 -13.97 -15.92 -0.91
CA GLY A 328 -12.93 -15.54 0.05
C GLY A 328 -11.55 -15.66 -0.57
N ILE A 329 -10.72 -14.64 -0.39
CA ILE A 329 -9.30 -14.61 -0.79
C ILE A 329 -8.43 -14.15 0.36
N GLY A 330 -7.15 -14.51 0.33
CA GLY A 330 -6.19 -14.07 1.34
C GLY A 330 -4.75 -14.21 0.90
N MET A 331 -3.87 -13.76 1.77
CA MET A 331 -2.45 -14.09 1.76
C MET A 331 -2.06 -14.64 3.13
N GLY A 332 -0.97 -15.40 3.19
CA GLY A 332 -0.47 -15.94 4.44
C GLY A 332 0.90 -16.60 4.27
N TYR A 333 1.66 -16.65 5.35
CA TYR A 333 2.93 -17.36 5.37
C TYR A 333 2.70 -18.85 5.63
N VAL A 334 3.38 -19.66 4.84
CA VAL A 334 3.40 -21.13 4.99
C VAL A 334 4.84 -21.64 4.83
N PRO A 335 5.18 -22.81 5.40
CA PRO A 335 6.44 -23.50 5.12
C PRO A 335 6.67 -23.73 3.63
N ALA A 336 7.94 -23.75 3.22
CA ALA A 336 8.34 -23.84 1.81
C ALA A 336 7.74 -25.04 1.05
N ASP A 337 7.58 -26.17 1.73
CA ASP A 337 6.99 -27.40 1.18
C ASP A 337 5.47 -27.31 0.92
N LEU A 338 4.80 -26.33 1.54
CA LEU A 338 3.39 -26.03 1.35
C LEU A 338 3.14 -24.87 0.36
N ALA A 339 4.18 -24.18 -0.09
CA ALA A 339 4.05 -22.96 -0.88
C ALA A 339 3.76 -23.20 -2.37
N THR A 340 3.72 -24.45 -2.82
CA THR A 340 3.47 -24.79 -4.23
C THR A 340 2.02 -24.51 -4.62
N GLU A 341 1.82 -23.87 -5.80
CA GLU A 341 0.48 -23.65 -6.35
C GLU A 341 -0.32 -24.95 -6.45
N GLY A 342 -1.57 -24.90 -6.05
CA GLY A 342 -2.47 -26.05 -6.00
C GLY A 342 -2.47 -26.81 -4.67
N THR A 343 -1.52 -26.53 -3.76
CA THR A 343 -1.50 -27.15 -2.42
C THR A 343 -2.78 -26.83 -1.65
N GLU A 344 -3.40 -27.88 -1.12
CA GLU A 344 -4.60 -27.74 -0.26
C GLU A 344 -4.18 -27.26 1.12
N ILE A 345 -4.87 -26.23 1.60
CA ILE A 345 -4.66 -25.61 2.90
C ILE A 345 -6.02 -25.51 3.61
N GLU A 346 -6.04 -25.76 4.90
CA GLU A 346 -7.22 -25.50 5.73
C GLU A 346 -7.01 -24.24 6.55
N ILE A 347 -7.97 -23.31 6.49
CA ILE A 347 -7.98 -22.09 7.31
C ILE A 347 -8.85 -22.38 8.55
N ASP A 348 -8.29 -22.26 9.74
CA ASP A 348 -9.05 -22.38 10.98
C ASP A 348 -9.83 -21.10 11.28
N ALA A 349 -11.08 -21.04 10.84
CA ALA A 349 -11.97 -19.93 11.12
C ALA A 349 -12.68 -20.08 12.47
N ARG A 350 -11.92 -19.89 13.57
CA ARG A 350 -12.42 -20.01 14.96
C ARG A 350 -12.95 -21.41 15.26
N GLY A 351 -12.17 -22.43 14.96
CA GLY A 351 -12.51 -23.85 15.16
C GLY A 351 -13.40 -24.43 14.06
N ARG A 352 -13.67 -23.69 12.99
CA ARG A 352 -14.37 -24.19 11.79
C ARG A 352 -13.36 -24.28 10.64
N PRO A 353 -13.14 -25.45 10.08
CA PRO A 353 -12.27 -25.60 8.93
C PRO A 353 -12.88 -24.98 7.70
N VAL A 354 -12.09 -24.18 6.98
CA VAL A 354 -12.42 -23.61 5.69
C VAL A 354 -11.39 -24.07 4.68
N ALA A 355 -11.83 -24.87 3.71
CA ALA A 355 -10.94 -25.33 2.65
C ALA A 355 -10.46 -24.18 1.78
N ALA A 356 -9.18 -24.15 1.52
CA ALA A 356 -8.53 -23.19 0.65
C ALA A 356 -7.40 -23.87 -0.14
N ARG A 357 -6.90 -23.17 -1.15
CA ARG A 357 -5.80 -23.63 -1.99
C ARG A 357 -4.80 -22.51 -2.22
N VAL A 358 -3.52 -22.85 -2.22
CA VAL A 358 -2.46 -21.95 -2.68
C VAL A 358 -2.70 -21.66 -4.16
N ALA A 359 -2.71 -20.37 -4.52
CA ALA A 359 -3.01 -19.92 -5.87
C ALA A 359 -1.88 -19.06 -6.44
N ALA A 360 -1.84 -18.98 -7.78
CA ALA A 360 -0.97 -18.04 -8.46
C ALA A 360 -1.29 -16.59 -8.11
N LYS A 361 -0.27 -15.73 -8.07
CA LYS A 361 -0.41 -14.28 -7.99
C LYS A 361 -0.37 -13.66 -9.39
N PRO A 362 -1.27 -12.73 -9.74
CA PRO A 362 -2.36 -12.19 -8.96
C PRO A 362 -3.56 -13.14 -8.88
N LEU A 363 -4.42 -12.98 -7.84
CA LEU A 363 -5.66 -13.75 -7.66
C LEU A 363 -6.75 -13.36 -8.67
N TYR A 364 -6.82 -12.07 -9.01
CA TYR A 364 -7.70 -11.52 -10.03
C TYR A 364 -6.89 -11.07 -11.23
N VAL A 365 -7.26 -11.58 -12.39
CA VAL A 365 -6.72 -11.16 -13.70
C VAL A 365 -7.85 -10.54 -14.49
N LYS A 366 -7.67 -9.29 -14.90
CA LYS A 366 -8.64 -8.61 -15.74
C LYS A 366 -8.72 -9.26 -17.10
N GLU A 367 -9.93 -9.64 -17.54
CA GLU A 367 -10.15 -10.01 -18.92
C GLU A 367 -9.82 -8.82 -19.84
N LYS A 368 -9.05 -9.07 -20.90
CA LYS A 368 -8.77 -8.03 -21.88
C LYS A 368 -10.10 -7.59 -22.49
N ARG A 369 -10.43 -6.31 -22.40
CA ARG A 369 -11.51 -5.73 -23.22
C ARG A 369 -11.07 -5.87 -24.68
N GLU A 370 -11.82 -6.64 -25.47
CA GLU A 370 -11.66 -6.72 -26.93
C GLU A 370 -11.92 -5.37 -27.59
#